data_245edd51382e34282812dd377df5e3bf
#
_entry.id   245edd51382e34282812dd377df5e3bf
#
_cell.length_a   1.000
_cell.length_b   1.000
_cell.length_c   1.000
_cell.angle_alpha   90.00
_cell.angle_beta   90.00
_cell.angle_gamma   90.00
#
_symmetry.space_group_name_H-M   'P 1'
#
loop_
_entity.id
_entity.type
_entity.pdbx_description
1 polymer ?
#
loop_
_entity_poly.entity_id
_entity_poly.type
_entity_poly.pdbx_seq_one_letter_code
_entity_poly.pdbx_strand_id
1 'polypeptide(L)'
;MTHISGLELWQWRQWAKQQIKFLKPESSSDLETELDFLLQEVAHLDRLALRLETYRDQEKIELKRSLPSLTKLWQQRLYERRPLQHLLGIADWRHFQLHVTPAVLIPRPETESLIDLAVAHTDESQQVGHWADLGTGSGAVALGLATAFPQATIHAVDWSAEAVAIATQNTQSLNLQDRVTFYQGSWLAPLIALSGQLSGIVSNPPYIPSAMIPELQPEVALHEPHLALDGGVDGLDALRQIIAAAPQYLRPGGLLLLEMMTGQDQAVKALLKQQGDYEKIQIYADLAGIDRFARAYRR
;
A
#
# COMPACT_ATOMS: atom_id res chain seq x y z
N MET A 1 -12.97 21.10 -16.33
CA MET A 1 -14.16 20.39 -15.83
C MET A 1 -15.21 20.39 -16.93
N THR A 2 -15.85 19.26 -17.16
CA THR A 2 -16.85 19.08 -18.23
C THR A 2 -18.21 18.83 -17.57
N HIS A 3 -19.29 19.29 -18.19
CA HIS A 3 -20.65 19.05 -17.68
C HIS A 3 -21.41 18.16 -18.65
N ILE A 4 -22.17 17.22 -18.11
CA ILE A 4 -23.07 16.34 -18.86
C ILE A 4 -24.38 16.18 -18.09
N SER A 5 -25.44 15.68 -18.75
CA SER A 5 -26.66 15.28 -18.06
C SER A 5 -26.46 13.95 -17.31
N GLY A 6 -27.27 13.74 -16.28
CA GLY A 6 -27.30 12.44 -15.57
C GLY A 6 -27.67 11.28 -16.48
N LEU A 7 -28.53 11.53 -17.47
CA LEU A 7 -28.91 10.52 -18.46
C LEU A 7 -27.71 10.09 -19.33
N GLU A 8 -26.88 11.03 -19.80
CA GLU A 8 -25.65 10.71 -20.56
C GLU A 8 -24.66 9.89 -19.73
N LEU A 9 -24.47 10.25 -18.45
CA LEU A 9 -23.61 9.48 -17.55
C LEU A 9 -24.17 8.09 -17.28
N TRP A 10 -25.48 7.97 -17.10
CA TRP A 10 -26.16 6.68 -16.92
C TRP A 10 -25.98 5.78 -18.15
N GLN A 11 -26.18 6.33 -19.36
CA GLN A 11 -25.95 5.60 -20.62
C GLN A 11 -24.50 5.10 -20.73
N TRP A 12 -23.54 5.97 -20.39
CA TRP A 12 -22.13 5.59 -20.36
C TRP A 12 -21.86 4.45 -19.34
N ARG A 13 -22.44 4.54 -18.14
CA ARG A 13 -22.31 3.47 -17.13
C ARG A 13 -22.92 2.15 -17.63
N GLN A 14 -24.06 2.17 -18.29
CA GLN A 14 -24.65 0.95 -18.86
C GLN A 14 -23.73 0.35 -19.94
N TRP A 15 -23.16 1.18 -20.81
CA TRP A 15 -22.15 0.74 -21.76
C TRP A 15 -20.93 0.10 -21.05
N ALA A 16 -20.37 0.74 -20.03
CA ALA A 16 -19.24 0.25 -19.28
C ALA A 16 -19.52 -1.11 -18.62
N LYS A 17 -20.72 -1.29 -18.05
CA LYS A 17 -21.18 -2.59 -17.51
C LYS A 17 -21.32 -3.66 -18.59
N GLN A 18 -21.77 -3.31 -19.78
CA GLN A 18 -21.82 -4.26 -20.90
C GLN A 18 -20.42 -4.73 -21.31
N GLN A 19 -19.42 -3.83 -21.32
CA GLN A 19 -18.03 -4.21 -21.61
C GLN A 19 -17.48 -5.25 -20.61
N ILE A 20 -17.80 -5.13 -19.32
CA ILE A 20 -17.42 -6.11 -18.29
C ILE A 20 -17.98 -7.50 -18.65
N LYS A 21 -19.27 -7.58 -19.00
CA LYS A 21 -19.95 -8.85 -19.31
C LYS A 21 -19.35 -9.56 -20.53
N PHE A 22 -18.84 -8.79 -21.50
CA PHE A 22 -18.19 -9.37 -22.70
C PHE A 22 -16.83 -10.00 -22.40
N LEU A 23 -16.11 -9.50 -21.37
CA LEU A 23 -14.70 -9.88 -21.15
C LEU A 23 -14.52 -11.03 -20.15
N LYS A 24 -15.26 -11.05 -19.04
CA LYS A 24 -15.16 -12.12 -18.03
C LYS A 24 -16.40 -12.19 -17.13
N PRO A 25 -17.22 -13.23 -17.22
CA PRO A 25 -18.34 -13.42 -16.29
C PRO A 25 -17.93 -13.62 -14.83
N GLU A 26 -16.74 -14.20 -14.59
CA GLU A 26 -16.28 -14.62 -13.25
C GLU A 26 -15.69 -13.50 -12.40
N SER A 27 -15.22 -12.41 -12.99
CA SER A 27 -14.66 -11.23 -12.29
C SER A 27 -15.60 -10.02 -12.32
N SER A 28 -16.88 -10.22 -12.62
CA SER A 28 -17.79 -9.10 -12.88
C SER A 28 -18.07 -8.25 -11.64
N SER A 29 -18.10 -8.84 -10.43
CA SER A 29 -18.39 -8.11 -9.19
C SER A 29 -17.29 -7.11 -8.83
N ASP A 30 -16.04 -7.49 -9.01
CA ASP A 30 -14.90 -6.65 -8.67
C ASP A 30 -14.77 -5.48 -9.65
N LEU A 31 -14.94 -5.75 -10.95
CA LEU A 31 -14.93 -4.72 -12.00
C LEU A 31 -16.13 -3.77 -11.89
N GLU A 32 -17.31 -4.24 -11.45
CA GLU A 32 -18.44 -3.35 -11.17
C GLU A 32 -18.17 -2.45 -9.96
N THR A 33 -17.49 -2.96 -8.94
CA THR A 33 -17.04 -2.16 -7.79
C THR A 33 -16.02 -1.11 -8.20
N GLU A 34 -15.07 -1.48 -9.05
CA GLU A 34 -14.10 -0.53 -9.63
C GLU A 34 -14.78 0.54 -10.51
N LEU A 35 -15.80 0.17 -11.30
CA LEU A 35 -16.58 1.12 -12.08
C LEU A 35 -17.32 2.13 -11.19
N ASP A 36 -17.89 1.66 -10.10
CA ASP A 36 -18.56 2.53 -9.13
C ASP A 36 -17.55 3.47 -8.43
N PHE A 37 -16.37 2.96 -8.04
CA PHE A 37 -15.28 3.79 -7.53
C PHE A 37 -14.82 4.84 -8.54
N LEU A 38 -14.63 4.46 -9.80
CA LEU A 38 -14.31 5.41 -10.88
C LEU A 38 -15.32 6.55 -10.95
N LEU A 39 -16.62 6.25 -10.89
CA LEU A 39 -17.66 7.26 -10.96
C LEU A 39 -17.75 8.13 -9.71
N GLN A 40 -17.49 7.58 -8.54
CA GLN A 40 -17.35 8.35 -7.30
C GLN A 40 -16.25 9.40 -7.44
N GLU A 41 -15.08 9.00 -7.94
CA GLU A 41 -13.94 9.88 -8.08
C GLU A 41 -14.07 10.94 -9.17
N VAL A 42 -14.70 10.61 -10.29
CA VAL A 42 -14.74 11.52 -11.43
C VAL A 42 -16.00 12.37 -11.52
N ALA A 43 -17.10 11.93 -10.91
CA ALA A 43 -18.40 12.61 -10.96
C ALA A 43 -18.92 13.03 -9.57
N HIS A 44 -18.13 12.78 -8.51
CA HIS A 44 -18.50 13.05 -7.11
C HIS A 44 -19.86 12.45 -6.69
N LEU A 45 -20.19 11.30 -7.27
CA LEU A 45 -21.41 10.56 -6.91
C LEU A 45 -21.14 9.67 -5.70
N ASP A 46 -22.03 9.72 -4.72
CA ASP A 46 -21.95 8.78 -3.60
C ASP A 46 -22.46 7.37 -3.97
N ARG A 47 -22.12 6.38 -3.14
CA ARG A 47 -22.51 4.98 -3.37
C ARG A 47 -24.02 4.79 -3.45
N LEU A 48 -24.80 5.57 -2.69
CA LEU A 48 -26.25 5.45 -2.66
C LEU A 48 -26.85 5.98 -3.97
N ALA A 49 -26.36 7.13 -4.46
CA ALA A 49 -26.75 7.68 -5.74
C ALA A 49 -26.46 6.72 -6.90
N LEU A 50 -25.31 6.06 -6.89
CA LEU A 50 -24.94 5.04 -7.88
C LEU A 50 -25.83 3.80 -7.79
N ARG A 51 -26.15 3.34 -6.59
CA ARG A 51 -26.98 2.15 -6.36
C ARG A 51 -28.43 2.38 -6.74
N LEU A 52 -29.00 3.55 -6.40
CA LEU A 52 -30.39 3.92 -6.67
C LEU A 52 -30.57 4.65 -8.00
N GLU A 53 -29.47 4.92 -8.71
CA GLU A 53 -29.45 5.65 -9.99
C GLU A 53 -30.12 7.03 -9.94
N THR A 54 -30.18 7.67 -8.76
CA THR A 54 -30.85 8.96 -8.55
C THR A 54 -30.20 10.11 -9.30
N TYR A 55 -28.93 9.94 -9.72
CA TYR A 55 -28.21 10.90 -10.53
C TYR A 55 -28.74 10.99 -11.98
N ARG A 56 -29.51 9.99 -12.45
CA ARG A 56 -30.01 9.89 -13.83
C ARG A 56 -30.85 11.08 -14.25
N ASP A 57 -31.66 11.59 -13.34
CA ASP A 57 -32.59 12.67 -13.60
C ASP A 57 -31.98 14.07 -13.35
N GLN A 58 -30.68 14.14 -13.01
CA GLN A 58 -30.00 15.43 -12.85
C GLN A 58 -29.74 16.08 -14.21
N GLU A 59 -30.10 17.36 -14.34
CA GLU A 59 -29.87 18.11 -15.58
C GLU A 59 -28.36 18.30 -15.84
N LYS A 60 -27.57 18.39 -14.78
CA LYS A 60 -26.15 18.74 -14.86
C LYS A 60 -25.33 17.99 -13.81
N ILE A 61 -24.34 17.24 -14.28
CA ILE A 61 -23.30 16.59 -13.47
C ILE A 61 -21.96 17.14 -13.91
N GLU A 62 -21.16 17.53 -12.95
CA GLU A 62 -19.79 17.96 -13.18
C GLU A 62 -18.86 16.77 -13.21
N LEU A 63 -18.01 16.68 -14.25
CA LEU A 63 -17.00 15.64 -14.40
C LEU A 63 -15.60 16.23 -14.34
N LYS A 64 -14.72 15.60 -13.58
CA LYS A 64 -13.27 15.88 -13.61
C LYS A 64 -12.64 15.55 -14.98
N ARG A 65 -13.25 14.66 -15.76
CA ARG A 65 -12.77 14.20 -17.09
C ARG A 65 -13.95 14.11 -18.07
N SER A 66 -13.69 14.32 -19.35
CA SER A 66 -14.73 14.15 -20.39
C SER A 66 -15.09 12.67 -20.58
N LEU A 67 -16.31 12.39 -21.07
CA LEU A 67 -16.74 11.02 -21.38
C LEU A 67 -15.79 10.25 -22.33
N PRO A 68 -15.25 10.86 -23.41
CA PRO A 68 -14.25 10.19 -24.23
C PRO A 68 -12.98 9.80 -23.43
N SER A 69 -12.54 10.66 -22.51
CA SER A 69 -11.41 10.37 -21.63
C SER A 69 -11.72 9.22 -20.66
N LEU A 70 -12.94 9.20 -20.08
CA LEU A 70 -13.40 8.10 -19.23
C LEU A 70 -13.49 6.78 -20.00
N THR A 71 -14.00 6.83 -21.24
CA THR A 71 -14.07 5.66 -22.11
C THR A 71 -12.68 5.07 -22.35
N LYS A 72 -11.69 5.92 -22.70
CA LYS A 72 -10.30 5.49 -22.90
C LYS A 72 -9.72 4.87 -21.62
N LEU A 73 -9.92 5.52 -20.47
CA LEU A 73 -9.44 5.03 -19.17
C LEU A 73 -10.06 3.67 -18.85
N TRP A 74 -11.38 3.52 -19.02
CA TRP A 74 -12.07 2.25 -18.77
C TRP A 74 -11.61 1.15 -19.71
N GLN A 75 -11.36 1.46 -20.98
CA GLN A 75 -10.77 0.53 -21.94
C GLN A 75 -9.37 0.10 -21.52
N GLN A 76 -8.52 1.01 -21.07
CA GLN A 76 -7.19 0.66 -20.54
C GLN A 76 -7.28 -0.27 -19.33
N ARG A 77 -8.22 -0.03 -18.42
CA ARG A 77 -8.48 -0.94 -17.30
C ARG A 77 -8.88 -2.32 -17.77
N LEU A 78 -9.78 -2.42 -18.71
CA LEU A 78 -10.35 -3.69 -19.15
C LEU A 78 -9.41 -4.50 -20.08
N TYR A 79 -8.83 -3.83 -21.08
CA TYR A 79 -8.09 -4.52 -22.16
C TYR A 79 -6.59 -4.55 -21.93
N GLU A 80 -6.02 -3.48 -21.36
CA GLU A 80 -4.60 -3.42 -21.01
C GLU A 80 -4.34 -3.95 -19.59
N ARG A 81 -5.40 -4.26 -18.83
CA ARG A 81 -5.33 -4.75 -17.44
C ARG A 81 -4.56 -3.79 -16.51
N ARG A 82 -4.58 -2.49 -16.81
CA ARG A 82 -3.94 -1.48 -15.95
C ARG A 82 -4.75 -1.29 -14.66
N PRO A 83 -4.12 -1.26 -13.49
CA PRO A 83 -4.81 -0.97 -12.23
C PRO A 83 -5.56 0.36 -12.30
N LEU A 84 -6.80 0.38 -11.83
CA LEU A 84 -7.62 1.59 -11.84
C LEU A 84 -6.97 2.71 -11.01
N GLN A 85 -6.33 2.38 -9.91
CA GLN A 85 -5.63 3.31 -9.04
C GLN A 85 -4.49 4.03 -9.79
N HIS A 86 -3.70 3.31 -10.58
CA HIS A 86 -2.66 3.94 -11.41
C HIS A 86 -3.24 4.83 -12.52
N LEU A 87 -4.39 4.46 -13.09
CA LEU A 87 -5.08 5.26 -14.11
C LEU A 87 -5.71 6.54 -13.53
N LEU A 88 -6.18 6.48 -12.30
CA LEU A 88 -6.70 7.63 -11.55
C LEU A 88 -5.59 8.46 -10.90
N GLY A 89 -4.46 7.83 -10.59
CA GLY A 89 -3.35 8.44 -9.85
C GLY A 89 -3.58 8.48 -8.35
N ILE A 90 -4.57 7.75 -7.83
CA ILE A 90 -4.96 7.75 -6.41
C ILE A 90 -5.31 6.34 -5.92
N ALA A 91 -5.05 6.09 -4.64
CA ALA A 91 -5.48 4.89 -3.92
C ALA A 91 -5.94 5.28 -2.52
N ASP A 92 -7.10 4.77 -2.10
CA ASP A 92 -7.56 4.90 -0.72
C ASP A 92 -6.84 3.88 0.16
N TRP A 93 -6.35 4.31 1.31
CA TRP A 93 -5.73 3.45 2.32
C TRP A 93 -5.96 4.02 3.71
N ARG A 94 -6.58 3.23 4.61
CA ARG A 94 -7.11 3.72 5.89
C ARG A 94 -8.04 4.92 5.67
N HIS A 95 -7.68 6.06 6.21
CA HIS A 95 -8.39 7.34 6.01
C HIS A 95 -7.67 8.30 5.06
N PHE A 96 -6.64 7.83 4.37
CA PHE A 96 -5.88 8.62 3.41
C PHE A 96 -6.33 8.35 1.98
N GLN A 97 -6.29 9.36 1.14
CA GLN A 97 -6.24 9.22 -0.30
C GLN A 97 -4.81 9.53 -0.75
N LEU A 98 -4.09 8.51 -1.18
CA LEU A 98 -2.68 8.58 -1.52
C LEU A 98 -2.51 8.73 -3.02
N HIS A 99 -1.58 9.59 -3.44
CA HIS A 99 -1.10 9.62 -4.82
C HIS A 99 -0.28 8.36 -5.11
N VAL A 100 -0.59 7.70 -6.22
CA VAL A 100 0.11 6.50 -6.69
C VAL A 100 0.37 6.58 -8.19
N THR A 101 1.47 5.99 -8.62
CA THR A 101 1.86 5.85 -10.03
C THR A 101 2.44 4.46 -10.26
N PRO A 102 2.72 4.03 -11.50
CA PRO A 102 3.40 2.77 -11.76
C PRO A 102 4.79 2.62 -11.12
N ALA A 103 5.33 3.66 -10.49
CA ALA A 103 6.60 3.61 -9.77
C ALA A 103 6.49 3.07 -8.34
N VAL A 104 5.27 2.88 -7.81
CA VAL A 104 5.03 2.36 -6.46
C VAL A 104 3.98 1.24 -6.47
N LEU A 105 4.14 0.32 -5.52
CA LEU A 105 3.10 -0.66 -5.21
C LEU A 105 1.83 0.08 -4.76
N ILE A 106 0.67 -0.33 -5.26
CA ILE A 106 -0.61 0.15 -4.74
C ILE A 106 -0.75 -0.37 -3.31
N PRO A 107 -0.95 0.51 -2.30
CA PRO A 107 -1.07 0.08 -0.91
C PRO A 107 -2.18 -0.96 -0.73
N ARG A 108 -1.86 -2.07 -0.06
CA ARG A 108 -2.80 -3.16 0.16
C ARG A 108 -3.58 -2.95 1.47
N PRO A 109 -4.87 -3.30 1.51
CA PRO A 109 -5.67 -3.19 2.73
C PRO A 109 -5.08 -4.02 3.89
N GLU A 110 -4.52 -5.20 3.62
CA GLU A 110 -3.93 -6.07 4.64
C GLU A 110 -2.77 -5.39 5.38
N THR A 111 -1.97 -4.59 4.66
CA THR A 111 -0.83 -3.83 5.20
C THR A 111 -1.26 -2.81 6.28
N GLU A 112 -2.53 -2.41 6.31
CA GLU A 112 -3.08 -1.55 7.36
C GLU A 112 -2.89 -2.13 8.76
N SER A 113 -2.91 -3.46 8.88
CA SER A 113 -2.71 -4.19 10.13
C SER A 113 -1.33 -3.95 10.75
N LEU A 114 -0.31 -3.58 9.97
CA LEU A 114 1.00 -3.21 10.53
C LEU A 114 0.90 -2.03 11.49
N ILE A 115 0.05 -1.05 11.21
CA ILE A 115 -0.16 0.10 12.08
C ILE A 115 -0.88 -0.31 13.37
N ASP A 116 -1.93 -1.12 13.23
CA ASP A 116 -2.71 -1.58 14.37
C ASP A 116 -1.87 -2.48 15.29
N LEU A 117 -1.03 -3.34 14.71
CA LEU A 117 -0.06 -4.15 15.46
C LEU A 117 1.02 -3.29 16.13
N ALA A 118 1.52 -2.24 15.46
CA ALA A 118 2.47 -1.31 16.07
C ALA A 118 1.86 -0.63 17.30
N VAL A 119 0.64 -0.14 17.20
CA VAL A 119 -0.10 0.49 18.32
C VAL A 119 -0.35 -0.52 19.46
N ALA A 120 -0.84 -1.72 19.12
CA ALA A 120 -1.21 -2.72 20.12
C ALA A 120 -0.01 -3.32 20.89
N HIS A 121 1.19 -3.24 20.33
CA HIS A 121 2.38 -3.92 20.84
C HIS A 121 3.48 -2.96 21.29
N THR A 122 3.17 -1.69 21.49
CA THR A 122 4.08 -0.68 22.04
C THR A 122 3.43 0.09 23.17
N ASP A 123 4.22 0.44 24.18
CA ASP A 123 3.83 1.35 25.25
C ASP A 123 4.10 2.81 24.85
N GLU A 124 3.63 3.76 25.68
CA GLU A 124 3.80 5.19 25.43
C GLU A 124 5.26 5.59 25.24
N SER A 125 6.22 4.95 25.92
CA SER A 125 7.64 5.25 25.80
C SER A 125 8.23 4.78 24.45
N GLN A 126 7.63 3.77 23.84
CA GLN A 126 8.02 3.27 22.52
C GLN A 126 7.34 4.05 21.39
N GLN A 127 6.17 4.64 21.62
CA GLN A 127 5.43 5.45 20.66
C GLN A 127 6.03 6.85 20.46
N VAL A 128 7.04 7.22 21.22
CA VAL A 128 7.86 8.42 21.02
C VAL A 128 9.22 8.03 20.45
N GLY A 129 9.98 9.02 19.95
CA GLY A 129 11.34 8.80 19.41
C GLY A 129 11.34 8.45 17.92
N HIS A 130 12.26 7.60 17.50
CA HIS A 130 12.53 7.35 16.09
C HIS A 130 11.93 6.02 15.64
N TRP A 131 11.18 6.04 14.55
CA TRP A 131 10.63 4.87 13.88
C TRP A 131 11.12 4.79 12.44
N ALA A 132 11.30 3.60 11.91
CA ALA A 132 11.65 3.41 10.51
C ALA A 132 10.56 2.65 9.75
N ASP A 133 10.25 3.11 8.52
CA ASP A 133 9.49 2.41 7.50
C ASP A 133 10.44 2.05 6.35
N LEU A 134 10.65 0.76 6.11
CA LEU A 134 11.61 0.27 5.11
C LEU A 134 10.88 -0.29 3.89
N GLY A 135 11.22 0.23 2.70
CA GLY A 135 10.49 -0.02 1.47
C GLY A 135 9.18 0.78 1.46
N THR A 136 9.29 2.09 1.71
CA THR A 136 8.12 2.94 2.00
C THR A 136 7.12 3.05 0.83
N GLY A 137 7.55 2.85 -0.42
CA GLY A 137 6.70 2.92 -1.60
C GLY A 137 5.97 4.26 -1.73
N SER A 138 4.64 4.24 -1.63
CA SER A 138 3.80 5.45 -1.62
C SER A 138 3.85 6.25 -0.31
N GLY A 139 4.54 5.74 0.72
CA GLY A 139 4.57 6.34 2.06
C GLY A 139 3.43 5.88 2.98
N ALA A 140 2.61 4.93 2.58
CA ALA A 140 1.40 4.51 3.31
C ALA A 140 1.71 4.14 4.77
N VAL A 141 2.69 3.25 5.02
CA VAL A 141 3.07 2.82 6.36
C VAL A 141 3.68 3.97 7.16
N ALA A 142 4.58 4.77 6.56
CA ALA A 142 5.18 5.93 7.21
C ALA A 142 4.12 6.95 7.68
N LEU A 143 3.13 7.25 6.84
CA LEU A 143 2.02 8.15 7.14
C LEU A 143 1.10 7.57 8.22
N GLY A 144 0.81 6.27 8.15
CA GLY A 144 0.07 5.56 9.19
C GLY A 144 0.75 5.65 10.55
N LEU A 145 2.06 5.38 10.61
CA LEU A 145 2.85 5.52 11.83
C LEU A 145 2.90 6.96 12.35
N ALA A 146 3.12 7.95 11.47
CA ALA A 146 3.15 9.36 11.85
C ALA A 146 1.83 9.83 12.46
N THR A 147 0.70 9.30 11.98
CA THR A 147 -0.63 9.62 12.51
C THR A 147 -0.90 8.88 13.82
N ALA A 148 -0.54 7.59 13.90
CA ALA A 148 -0.75 6.77 15.08
C ALA A 148 0.14 7.20 16.27
N PHE A 149 1.36 7.69 15.99
CA PHE A 149 2.33 8.11 16.98
C PHE A 149 2.66 9.62 16.86
N PRO A 150 1.81 10.50 17.37
CA PRO A 150 1.93 11.95 17.15
C PRO A 150 3.24 12.59 17.65
N GLN A 151 4.00 11.92 18.52
CA GLN A 151 5.27 12.40 19.07
C GLN A 151 6.50 11.71 18.48
N ALA A 152 6.33 10.71 17.59
CA ALA A 152 7.44 10.03 16.94
C ALA A 152 7.96 10.81 15.72
N THR A 153 9.22 10.64 15.39
CA THR A 153 9.82 11.01 14.10
C THR A 153 9.93 9.76 13.25
N ILE A 154 9.39 9.79 12.03
CA ILE A 154 9.39 8.66 11.13
C ILE A 154 10.50 8.83 10.08
N HIS A 155 11.29 7.80 9.90
CA HIS A 155 12.36 7.70 8.91
C HIS A 155 11.95 6.70 7.84
N ALA A 156 11.54 7.19 6.68
CA ALA A 156 11.04 6.38 5.58
C ALA A 156 12.14 6.17 4.54
N VAL A 157 12.42 4.92 4.21
CA VAL A 157 13.50 4.56 3.30
C VAL A 157 12.94 3.82 2.10
N ASP A 158 13.38 4.18 0.90
CA ASP A 158 13.13 3.41 -0.32
C ASP A 158 14.38 3.40 -1.22
N TRP A 159 14.52 2.32 -1.97
CA TRP A 159 15.57 2.22 -2.98
C TRP A 159 15.28 3.12 -4.19
N SER A 160 14.02 3.25 -4.58
CA SER A 160 13.56 4.04 -5.73
C SER A 160 13.45 5.52 -5.38
N ALA A 161 14.17 6.36 -6.11
CA ALA A 161 14.03 7.82 -6.00
C ALA A 161 12.62 8.30 -6.38
N GLU A 162 11.95 7.60 -7.32
CA GLU A 162 10.59 7.91 -7.74
C GLU A 162 9.59 7.58 -6.61
N ALA A 163 9.77 6.46 -5.92
CA ALA A 163 8.96 6.12 -4.74
C ALA A 163 9.13 7.18 -3.63
N VAL A 164 10.37 7.58 -3.33
CA VAL A 164 10.66 8.66 -2.38
C VAL A 164 9.96 9.96 -2.77
N ALA A 165 9.97 10.33 -4.05
CA ALA A 165 9.29 11.53 -4.52
C ALA A 165 7.76 11.46 -4.33
N ILE A 166 7.13 10.30 -4.62
CA ILE A 166 5.69 10.07 -4.43
C ILE A 166 5.35 10.11 -2.93
N ALA A 167 6.10 9.43 -2.09
CA ALA A 167 5.89 9.42 -0.64
C ALA A 167 6.04 10.84 -0.04
N THR A 168 7.00 11.61 -0.53
CA THR A 168 7.17 13.03 -0.14
C THR A 168 5.95 13.87 -0.53
N GLN A 169 5.44 13.70 -1.76
CA GLN A 169 4.22 14.39 -2.21
C GLN A 169 3.02 14.03 -1.33
N ASN A 170 2.83 12.75 -1.01
CA ASN A 170 1.76 12.29 -0.13
C ASN A 170 1.86 12.89 1.28
N THR A 171 3.07 12.94 1.82
CA THR A 171 3.34 13.53 3.14
C THR A 171 3.01 15.02 3.17
N GLN A 172 3.37 15.77 2.13
CA GLN A 172 3.04 17.18 1.99
C GLN A 172 1.54 17.43 1.89
N SER A 173 0.83 16.61 1.09
CA SER A 173 -0.64 16.74 0.93
C SER A 173 -1.41 16.52 2.24
N LEU A 174 -0.82 15.77 3.18
CA LEU A 174 -1.39 15.45 4.49
C LEU A 174 -0.83 16.33 5.63
N ASN A 175 0.04 17.31 5.32
CA ASN A 175 0.69 18.20 6.29
C ASN A 175 1.51 17.46 7.37
N LEU A 176 2.20 16.36 6.98
CA LEU A 176 3.04 15.55 7.85
C LEU A 176 4.55 15.70 7.57
N GLN A 177 4.97 16.67 6.74
CA GLN A 177 6.36 16.86 6.29
C GLN A 177 7.34 17.11 7.43
N ASP A 178 6.89 17.67 8.54
CA ASP A 178 7.73 17.92 9.72
C ASP A 178 7.91 16.68 10.60
N ARG A 179 7.22 15.60 10.28
CA ARG A 179 7.16 14.36 11.05
C ARG A 179 7.80 13.17 10.34
N VAL A 180 7.95 13.24 9.02
CA VAL A 180 8.48 12.16 8.20
C VAL A 180 9.71 12.65 7.43
N THR A 181 10.83 11.97 7.59
CA THR A 181 12.06 12.23 6.84
C THR A 181 12.31 11.08 5.87
N PHE A 182 12.53 11.39 4.61
CA PHE A 182 12.74 10.40 3.54
C PHE A 182 14.21 10.24 3.20
N TYR A 183 14.60 9.00 2.91
CA TYR A 183 15.94 8.62 2.51
C TYR A 183 15.89 7.71 1.30
N GLN A 184 16.71 7.99 0.30
CA GLN A 184 16.95 7.04 -0.78
C GLN A 184 18.10 6.11 -0.39
N GLY A 185 17.90 4.81 -0.49
CA GLY A 185 18.94 3.83 -0.21
C GLY A 185 18.42 2.44 0.12
N SER A 186 19.35 1.55 0.47
CA SER A 186 19.05 0.16 0.79
C SER A 186 18.75 -0.01 2.27
N TRP A 187 17.52 -0.35 2.58
CA TRP A 187 17.05 -0.72 3.92
C TRP A 187 17.52 0.25 5.01
N LEU A 188 18.32 -0.23 5.95
CA LEU A 188 18.79 0.55 7.10
C LEU A 188 20.08 1.34 6.83
N ALA A 189 20.75 1.13 5.69
CA ALA A 189 22.01 1.79 5.41
C ALA A 189 22.01 3.31 5.52
N PRO A 190 20.98 4.04 5.04
CA PRO A 190 20.92 5.50 5.19
C PRO A 190 20.72 5.96 6.63
N LEU A 191 20.30 5.08 7.54
CA LEU A 191 19.96 5.40 8.92
C LEU A 191 21.10 5.11 9.91
N ILE A 192 22.36 5.03 9.45
CA ILE A 192 23.51 4.64 10.29
C ILE A 192 23.68 5.56 11.52
N ALA A 193 23.32 6.82 11.40
CA ALA A 193 23.36 7.78 12.50
C ALA A 193 22.33 7.47 13.62
N LEU A 194 21.33 6.63 13.34
CA LEU A 194 20.29 6.20 14.27
C LEU A 194 20.55 4.81 14.87
N SER A 195 21.77 4.27 14.74
CA SER A 195 22.12 2.98 15.33
C SER A 195 21.81 2.95 16.83
N GLY A 196 21.05 1.94 17.27
CA GLY A 196 20.63 1.74 18.65
C GLY A 196 19.56 2.72 19.16
N GLN A 197 18.95 3.54 18.30
CA GLN A 197 18.02 4.58 18.70
C GLN A 197 16.58 4.36 18.23
N LEU A 198 16.32 3.43 17.29
CA LEU A 198 14.99 3.21 16.76
C LEU A 198 14.09 2.52 17.80
N SER A 199 12.94 3.13 18.07
CA SER A 199 11.87 2.55 18.88
C SER A 199 11.17 1.38 18.16
N GLY A 200 11.08 1.48 16.83
CA GLY A 200 10.51 0.42 16.00
C GLY A 200 10.95 0.51 14.55
N ILE A 201 10.89 -0.63 13.89
CA ILE A 201 11.09 -0.81 12.46
C ILE A 201 9.88 -1.55 11.94
N VAL A 202 9.25 -1.00 10.91
CA VAL A 202 8.12 -1.62 10.20
C VAL A 202 8.48 -1.74 8.73
N SER A 203 8.10 -2.85 8.11
CA SER A 203 8.35 -3.03 6.68
C SER A 203 7.30 -3.95 6.05
N ASN A 204 6.85 -3.58 4.87
CA ASN A 204 6.24 -4.48 3.89
C ASN A 204 7.25 -4.66 2.74
N PRO A 205 8.24 -5.55 2.88
CA PRO A 205 9.29 -5.73 1.89
C PRO A 205 8.80 -6.60 0.72
N PRO A 206 9.49 -6.62 -0.44
CA PRO A 206 9.22 -7.59 -1.48
C PRO A 206 9.46 -9.01 -0.94
N TYR A 207 8.45 -9.87 -1.08
CA TYR A 207 8.43 -11.22 -0.51
C TYR A 207 7.98 -12.30 -1.51
N ILE A 208 7.75 -11.96 -2.77
CA ILE A 208 7.25 -12.93 -3.76
C ILE A 208 8.46 -13.65 -4.37
N PRO A 209 8.48 -14.99 -4.40
CA PRO A 209 9.49 -15.74 -5.15
C PRO A 209 9.52 -15.33 -6.62
N SER A 210 10.70 -15.07 -7.18
CA SER A 210 10.88 -14.57 -8.55
C SER A 210 10.11 -15.41 -9.59
N ALA A 211 10.07 -16.73 -9.41
CA ALA A 211 9.37 -17.66 -10.30
C ALA A 211 7.84 -17.49 -10.30
N MET A 212 7.26 -16.93 -9.23
CA MET A 212 5.81 -16.74 -9.09
C MET A 212 5.32 -15.41 -9.68
N ILE A 213 6.20 -14.45 -9.92
CA ILE A 213 5.80 -13.11 -10.40
C ILE A 213 5.01 -13.17 -11.72
N PRO A 214 5.40 -13.98 -12.72
CA PRO A 214 4.62 -14.10 -13.96
C PRO A 214 3.23 -14.74 -13.78
N GLU A 215 2.98 -15.42 -12.66
CA GLU A 215 1.71 -16.09 -12.33
C GLU A 215 0.73 -15.16 -11.59
N LEU A 216 1.19 -13.99 -11.17
CA LEU A 216 0.35 -12.99 -10.51
C LEU A 216 -0.72 -12.47 -11.47
N GLN A 217 -1.75 -11.82 -10.90
CA GLN A 217 -2.74 -11.13 -11.72
C GLN A 217 -2.05 -10.16 -12.68
N PRO A 218 -2.50 -10.07 -13.94
CA PRO A 218 -1.86 -9.20 -14.95
C PRO A 218 -1.71 -7.73 -14.50
N GLU A 219 -2.65 -7.24 -13.69
CA GLU A 219 -2.60 -5.91 -13.10
C GLU A 219 -1.31 -5.70 -12.28
N VAL A 220 -0.91 -6.73 -11.54
CA VAL A 220 0.29 -6.71 -10.69
C VAL A 220 1.53 -7.02 -11.52
N ALA A 221 1.55 -8.17 -12.21
CA ALA A 221 2.73 -8.66 -12.92
C ALA A 221 3.22 -7.70 -14.02
N LEU A 222 2.31 -6.98 -14.70
CA LEU A 222 2.65 -6.14 -15.84
C LEU A 222 2.78 -4.64 -15.52
N HIS A 223 2.19 -4.20 -14.41
CA HIS A 223 2.01 -2.76 -14.18
C HIS A 223 2.54 -2.25 -12.84
N GLU A 224 2.79 -3.13 -11.86
CA GLU A 224 3.43 -2.73 -10.62
C GLU A 224 4.96 -2.94 -10.68
N PRO A 225 5.75 -2.17 -9.93
CA PRO A 225 7.20 -2.24 -10.05
C PRO A 225 7.74 -3.58 -9.53
N HIS A 226 8.50 -4.30 -10.35
CA HIS A 226 9.10 -5.59 -9.98
C HIS A 226 9.95 -5.50 -8.71
N LEU A 227 10.62 -4.36 -8.49
CA LEU A 227 11.42 -4.10 -7.28
C LEU A 227 10.59 -4.20 -5.99
N ALA A 228 9.29 -3.89 -6.05
CA ALA A 228 8.39 -3.97 -4.90
C ALA A 228 7.76 -5.36 -4.72
N LEU A 229 7.99 -6.29 -5.65
CA LEU A 229 7.40 -7.63 -5.65
C LEU A 229 8.44 -8.72 -5.38
N ASP A 230 9.60 -8.64 -6.05
CA ASP A 230 10.58 -9.71 -6.15
C ASP A 230 11.41 -9.84 -4.86
N GLY A 231 11.12 -10.88 -4.09
CA GLY A 231 11.84 -11.25 -2.87
C GLY A 231 13.00 -12.25 -3.11
N GLY A 232 13.38 -12.51 -4.38
CA GLY A 232 14.44 -13.46 -4.72
C GLY A 232 13.90 -14.88 -4.92
N VAL A 233 14.81 -15.84 -4.93
CA VAL A 233 14.51 -17.24 -5.31
C VAL A 233 13.40 -17.86 -4.46
N ASP A 234 13.38 -17.62 -3.16
CA ASP A 234 12.40 -18.14 -2.21
C ASP A 234 11.54 -17.04 -1.56
N GLY A 235 11.66 -15.79 -2.05
CA GLY A 235 10.90 -14.65 -1.56
C GLY A 235 11.37 -14.10 -0.22
N LEU A 236 12.54 -14.50 0.29
CA LEU A 236 13.00 -14.14 1.63
C LEU A 236 14.22 -13.20 1.65
N ASP A 237 14.73 -12.77 0.49
CA ASP A 237 16.01 -12.04 0.43
C ASP A 237 15.95 -10.69 1.17
N ALA A 238 14.87 -9.93 0.98
CA ALA A 238 14.66 -8.69 1.71
C ALA A 238 14.46 -8.92 3.21
N LEU A 239 13.63 -9.90 3.56
CA LEU A 239 13.38 -10.29 4.96
C LEU A 239 14.67 -10.69 5.68
N ARG A 240 15.55 -11.48 5.03
CA ARG A 240 16.87 -11.86 5.57
C ARG A 240 17.74 -10.64 5.87
N GLN A 241 17.81 -9.71 4.93
CA GLN A 241 18.61 -8.48 5.07
C GLN A 241 18.11 -7.63 6.24
N ILE A 242 16.80 -7.38 6.30
CA ILE A 242 16.19 -6.57 7.36
C ILE A 242 16.37 -7.25 8.72
N ILE A 243 16.04 -8.54 8.85
CA ILE A 243 16.16 -9.30 10.10
C ILE A 243 17.60 -9.31 10.61
N ALA A 244 18.58 -9.47 9.72
CA ALA A 244 19.99 -9.50 10.12
C ALA A 244 20.49 -8.13 10.62
N ALA A 245 20.04 -7.04 10.00
CA ALA A 245 20.54 -5.70 10.28
C ALA A 245 19.78 -4.97 11.41
N ALA A 246 18.48 -5.20 11.56
CA ALA A 246 17.62 -4.43 12.45
C ALA A 246 18.07 -4.35 13.91
N PRO A 247 18.66 -5.40 14.55
CA PRO A 247 19.13 -5.31 15.93
C PRO A 247 20.17 -4.23 16.16
N GLN A 248 21.00 -3.91 15.16
CA GLN A 248 21.99 -2.84 15.26
C GLN A 248 21.33 -1.46 15.41
N TYR A 249 20.15 -1.26 14.85
CA TYR A 249 19.47 0.04 14.80
C TYR A 249 18.40 0.19 15.87
N LEU A 250 17.73 -0.89 16.24
CA LEU A 250 16.74 -0.87 17.31
C LEU A 250 17.40 -0.60 18.66
N ARG A 251 16.77 0.17 19.51
CA ARG A 251 17.11 0.23 20.95
C ARG A 251 16.73 -1.09 21.64
N PRO A 252 17.28 -1.42 22.81
CA PRO A 252 16.80 -2.57 23.60
C PRO A 252 15.29 -2.46 23.85
N GLY A 253 14.57 -3.56 23.62
CA GLY A 253 13.10 -3.59 23.66
C GLY A 253 12.42 -2.97 22.43
N GLY A 254 13.16 -2.48 21.45
CA GLY A 254 12.61 -1.91 20.20
C GLY A 254 11.88 -2.97 19.37
N LEU A 255 10.80 -2.56 18.70
CA LEU A 255 9.88 -3.41 17.95
C LEU A 255 10.37 -3.63 16.51
N LEU A 256 10.30 -4.87 16.02
CA LEU A 256 10.37 -5.20 14.59
C LEU A 256 9.03 -5.78 14.16
N LEU A 257 8.42 -5.20 13.11
CA LEU A 257 7.21 -5.69 12.45
C LEU A 257 7.47 -5.85 10.96
N LEU A 258 7.19 -7.05 10.44
CA LEU A 258 7.41 -7.40 9.03
C LEU A 258 6.15 -8.02 8.45
N GLU A 259 5.75 -7.59 7.26
CA GLU A 259 4.80 -8.31 6.42
C GLU A 259 5.55 -9.39 5.62
N MET A 260 4.86 -10.50 5.34
CA MET A 260 5.39 -11.65 4.60
C MET A 260 4.29 -12.32 3.78
N MET A 261 4.67 -13.12 2.80
CA MET A 261 3.73 -13.93 2.03
C MET A 261 3.17 -15.08 2.87
N THR A 262 1.94 -15.46 2.58
CA THR A 262 1.32 -16.68 3.09
C THR A 262 2.25 -17.89 2.93
N GLY A 263 2.45 -18.65 4.00
CA GLY A 263 3.31 -19.84 4.02
C GLY A 263 4.77 -19.57 4.32
N GLN A 264 5.21 -18.30 4.49
CA GLN A 264 6.59 -17.97 4.91
C GLN A 264 6.75 -17.88 6.44
N ASP A 265 5.69 -18.03 7.22
CA ASP A 265 5.65 -17.85 8.67
C ASP A 265 6.71 -18.65 9.43
N GLN A 266 6.88 -19.94 9.11
CA GLN A 266 7.89 -20.80 9.76
C GLN A 266 9.30 -20.39 9.36
N ALA A 267 9.53 -20.03 8.09
CA ALA A 267 10.83 -19.60 7.62
C ALA A 267 11.25 -18.27 8.27
N VAL A 268 10.37 -17.28 8.29
CA VAL A 268 10.62 -15.97 8.93
C VAL A 268 10.85 -16.13 10.43
N LYS A 269 10.05 -16.97 11.11
CA LYS A 269 10.22 -17.29 12.52
C LYS A 269 11.57 -17.98 12.81
N ALA A 270 12.02 -18.83 11.90
CA ALA A 270 13.34 -19.48 11.99
C ALA A 270 14.47 -18.46 11.82
N LEU A 271 14.38 -17.55 10.83
CA LEU A 271 15.36 -16.48 10.62
C LEU A 271 15.50 -15.58 11.85
N LEU A 272 14.37 -15.14 12.44
CA LEU A 272 14.37 -14.33 13.66
C LEU A 272 15.02 -15.06 14.85
N LYS A 273 14.74 -16.36 15.01
CA LYS A 273 15.37 -17.17 16.08
C LYS A 273 16.86 -17.36 15.85
N GLN A 274 17.27 -17.63 14.62
CA GLN A 274 18.66 -17.88 14.26
C GLN A 274 19.54 -16.64 14.42
N GLN A 275 18.98 -15.45 14.17
CA GLN A 275 19.69 -14.18 14.35
C GLN A 275 20.13 -13.97 15.81
N GLY A 276 19.32 -14.40 16.80
CA GLY A 276 19.72 -14.51 18.20
C GLY A 276 19.41 -13.30 19.08
N ASP A 277 19.35 -12.09 18.55
CA ASP A 277 19.13 -10.84 19.30
C ASP A 277 17.63 -10.46 19.44
N TYR A 278 16.73 -11.38 19.08
CA TYR A 278 15.30 -11.17 19.20
C TYR A 278 14.66 -11.99 20.31
N GLU A 279 13.62 -11.44 20.89
CA GLU A 279 12.74 -12.10 21.85
C GLU A 279 11.25 -11.92 21.50
N LYS A 280 10.38 -12.67 22.19
CA LYS A 280 8.90 -12.58 22.05
C LYS A 280 8.43 -12.66 20.57
N ILE A 281 9.09 -13.53 19.79
CA ILE A 281 8.79 -13.72 18.36
C ILE A 281 7.41 -14.33 18.22
N GLN A 282 6.52 -13.65 17.49
CA GLN A 282 5.14 -14.06 17.26
C GLN A 282 4.69 -13.76 15.83
N ILE A 283 3.87 -14.66 15.29
CA ILE A 283 3.21 -14.48 14.00
C ILE A 283 1.77 -14.08 14.24
N TYR A 284 1.27 -13.19 13.40
CA TYR A 284 -0.10 -12.70 13.42
C TYR A 284 -0.76 -12.90 12.07
N ALA A 285 -2.02 -13.27 12.11
CA ALA A 285 -2.87 -13.35 10.93
C ALA A 285 -3.46 -11.98 10.58
N ASP A 286 -3.79 -11.81 9.31
CA ASP A 286 -4.64 -10.73 8.84
C ASP A 286 -6.12 -10.95 9.23
N LEU A 287 -7.00 -10.04 8.81
CA LEU A 287 -8.45 -10.14 9.10
C LEU A 287 -9.14 -11.34 8.43
N ALA A 288 -8.49 -11.96 7.43
CA ALA A 288 -8.96 -13.18 6.80
C ALA A 288 -8.46 -14.45 7.50
N GLY A 289 -7.67 -14.32 8.58
CA GLY A 289 -7.09 -15.42 9.33
C GLY A 289 -5.85 -16.04 8.68
N ILE A 290 -5.20 -15.31 7.77
CA ILE A 290 -4.01 -15.76 7.05
C ILE A 290 -2.76 -15.20 7.73
N ASP A 291 -1.83 -16.05 8.12
CA ASP A 291 -0.54 -15.66 8.73
C ASP A 291 0.25 -14.77 7.78
N ARG A 292 0.44 -13.50 8.17
CA ARG A 292 1.00 -12.45 7.31
C ARG A 292 2.00 -11.53 7.99
N PHE A 293 2.02 -11.48 9.33
CA PHE A 293 2.86 -10.53 10.03
C PHE A 293 3.75 -11.22 11.06
N ALA A 294 5.03 -10.87 11.06
CA ALA A 294 5.99 -11.31 12.06
C ALA A 294 6.35 -10.13 12.98
N ARG A 295 6.25 -10.36 14.29
CA ARG A 295 6.67 -9.43 15.34
C ARG A 295 7.81 -10.02 16.15
N ALA A 296 8.80 -9.19 16.46
CA ALA A 296 9.86 -9.50 17.42
C ALA A 296 10.28 -8.22 18.15
N TYR A 297 10.96 -8.38 19.30
CA TYR A 297 11.60 -7.27 20.01
C TYR A 297 13.10 -7.53 20.10
N ARG A 298 13.89 -6.45 19.98
CA ARG A 298 15.33 -6.53 20.28
C ARG A 298 15.53 -6.84 21.76
N ARG A 299 16.42 -7.77 22.10
CA ARG A 299 16.88 -8.06 23.46
C ARG A 299 17.65 -6.92 24.08
#